data_e47dfc1e4c75afa327d5d5d5a6e70c8b
#
_entry.id   e47dfc1e4c75afa327d5d5d5a6e70c8b
#
_cell.length_a   1.000
_cell.length_b   1.000
_cell.length_c   1.000
_cell.angle_alpha   90.00
_cell.angle_beta   90.00
_cell.angle_gamma   90.00
#
_symmetry.space_group_name_H-M   'P 1'
#
loop_
_entity.id
_entity.type
_entity.pdbx_description
1 polymer ?
#
loop_
_entity_poly.entity_id
_entity_poly.type
_entity_poly.pdbx_seq_one_letter_code
_entity_poly.pdbx_strand_id
1 'polypeptide(L)'
;MNVGNYVLVNRTEGTSVLLPPLEPAPTAHEHDHPEPPKPAPTLSRVLVAGGPGNPGMPFNARTAEIIDMADATPVWRRIADMNSPRNNVNCVILPDGKVLFCTGIDGYKWTPNTPSLQAEMFDPQSETWTPMASMTVARQYHSVSVLLPDGRVLNTGSVSASGNLMSMEVYSPPYLFHGPGPRITAWPTSLAYGEEFTVESPDACRIDTACFIKTTTITHHTNTDQRYLRLLPMRHGHCELRMTSPANANLAPPGYYLLFLLDDCGVPSVGRFVRID
;
A
#
# COMPACT_ATOMS: atom_id res chain seq x y z
N MET A 1 20.78 -12.64 -8.69
CA MET A 1 20.09 -13.93 -8.40
C MET A 1 19.06 -14.18 -9.50
N ASN A 2 18.95 -15.41 -9.99
CA ASN A 2 17.86 -15.78 -10.89
C ASN A 2 16.71 -16.28 -10.00
N VAL A 3 15.70 -15.47 -9.78
CA VAL A 3 14.54 -15.80 -8.92
C VAL A 3 13.49 -16.68 -9.62
N GLY A 4 13.83 -17.24 -10.77
CA GLY A 4 12.91 -18.05 -11.57
C GLY A 4 11.83 -17.20 -12.28
N ASN A 5 11.03 -17.87 -13.09
CA ASN A 5 9.87 -17.27 -13.71
C ASN A 5 8.67 -17.32 -12.75
N TYR A 6 7.68 -16.46 -12.95
CA TYR A 6 6.38 -16.60 -12.32
C TYR A 6 5.83 -18.02 -12.50
N VAL A 7 5.12 -18.53 -11.51
CA VAL A 7 4.41 -19.81 -11.63
C VAL A 7 3.40 -19.76 -12.79
N LEU A 8 2.77 -18.60 -12.94
CA LEU A 8 1.86 -18.30 -14.05
C LEU A 8 2.49 -17.27 -14.97
N VAL A 9 2.76 -17.67 -16.19
CA VAL A 9 3.59 -16.96 -17.17
C VAL A 9 2.93 -15.67 -17.68
N ASN A 10 3.74 -14.64 -17.89
CA ASN A 10 3.43 -13.39 -18.60
C ASN A 10 2.26 -12.56 -18.00
N ARG A 11 2.60 -11.61 -17.13
CA ARG A 11 1.68 -10.66 -16.54
C ARG A 11 1.77 -9.28 -17.20
N THR A 12 1.78 -9.25 -18.53
CA THR A 12 1.72 -7.98 -19.28
C THR A 12 0.52 -7.16 -18.81
N GLU A 13 0.74 -5.88 -18.47
CA GLU A 13 -0.30 -4.97 -17.97
C GLU A 13 -0.96 -5.40 -16.63
N GLY A 14 -0.36 -6.34 -15.90
CA GLY A 14 -0.63 -6.57 -14.47
C GLY A 14 0.06 -5.50 -13.63
N THR A 15 -0.05 -5.61 -12.32
CA THR A 15 0.60 -4.70 -11.38
C THR A 15 1.52 -5.45 -10.42
N SER A 16 2.46 -4.71 -9.84
CA SER A 16 3.33 -5.20 -8.77
C SER A 16 3.28 -4.28 -7.57
N VAL A 17 3.38 -4.84 -6.36
CA VAL A 17 3.37 -4.10 -5.10
C VAL A 17 4.49 -4.60 -4.22
N LEU A 18 5.34 -3.67 -3.79
CA LEU A 18 6.21 -3.93 -2.64
C LEU A 18 5.35 -3.87 -1.38
N LEU A 19 5.06 -5.03 -0.82
CA LEU A 19 4.13 -5.15 0.28
C LEU A 19 4.66 -4.48 1.56
N PRO A 20 3.77 -3.89 2.38
CA PRO A 20 4.07 -3.55 3.75
C PRO A 20 4.67 -4.76 4.50
N PRO A 21 5.58 -4.53 5.45
CA PRO A 21 6.16 -5.61 6.24
C PRO A 21 5.07 -6.28 7.08
N LEU A 22 5.25 -7.59 7.33
CA LEU A 22 4.36 -8.29 8.25
C LEU A 22 4.47 -7.72 9.65
N GLU A 23 3.35 -7.66 10.35
CA GLU A 23 3.37 -7.37 11.77
C GLU A 23 4.04 -8.52 12.51
N PRO A 24 4.90 -8.25 13.49
CA PRO A 24 5.39 -9.30 14.38
C PRO A 24 4.18 -9.96 15.06
N ALA A 25 4.21 -11.28 15.16
CA ALA A 25 3.20 -11.99 15.93
C ALA A 25 3.06 -11.36 17.33
N PRO A 26 1.83 -11.20 17.85
CA PRO A 26 1.65 -10.69 19.20
C PRO A 26 2.44 -11.60 20.16
N THR A 27 3.45 -11.05 20.80
CA THR A 27 4.13 -11.74 21.90
C THR A 27 3.14 -11.81 23.03
N ALA A 28 2.87 -13.02 23.53
CA ALA A 28 2.16 -13.18 24.80
C ALA A 28 2.87 -12.30 25.84
N HIS A 29 2.10 -11.44 26.52
CA HIS A 29 2.63 -10.52 27.52
C HIS A 29 3.30 -11.34 28.63
N GLU A 30 4.61 -11.56 28.53
CA GLU A 30 5.45 -11.86 29.66
C GLU A 30 5.93 -10.52 30.23
N HIS A 31 5.35 -10.15 31.34
CA HIS A 31 5.82 -9.04 32.15
C HIS A 31 7.25 -9.34 32.64
N ASP A 32 8.13 -8.32 32.57
CA ASP A 32 9.35 -8.13 33.35
C ASP A 32 10.75 -8.32 32.71
N HIS A 33 10.95 -8.14 31.42
CA HIS A 33 12.31 -7.76 30.95
C HIS A 33 12.23 -6.83 29.74
N PRO A 34 13.09 -5.78 29.65
CA PRO A 34 13.20 -5.00 28.42
C PRO A 34 13.75 -5.91 27.31
N GLU A 35 12.89 -6.32 26.38
CA GLU A 35 13.34 -7.03 25.18
C GLU A 35 14.30 -6.15 24.38
N PRO A 36 15.35 -6.73 23.79
CA PRO A 36 16.19 -6.01 22.84
C PRO A 36 15.30 -5.52 21.69
N PRO A 37 15.60 -4.33 21.11
CA PRO A 37 14.80 -3.78 20.02
C PRO A 37 14.70 -4.80 18.89
N LYS A 38 13.47 -5.20 18.57
CA LYS A 38 13.19 -6.09 17.43
C LYS A 38 13.77 -5.48 16.16
N PRO A 39 14.45 -6.27 15.32
CA PRO A 39 14.94 -5.76 14.04
C PRO A 39 13.79 -5.15 13.26
N ALA A 40 14.05 -4.01 12.61
CA ALA A 40 13.06 -3.35 11.77
C ALA A 40 12.49 -4.35 10.75
N PRO A 41 11.17 -4.42 10.59
CA PRO A 41 10.54 -5.38 9.69
C PRO A 41 11.05 -5.13 8.26
N THR A 42 11.47 -6.20 7.60
CA THR A 42 12.12 -6.14 6.29
C THR A 42 11.09 -5.97 5.18
N LEU A 43 11.30 -5.01 4.30
CA LEU A 43 10.56 -4.88 3.05
C LEU A 43 11.12 -5.90 2.05
N SER A 44 10.59 -7.10 2.03
CA SER A 44 11.13 -8.20 1.22
C SER A 44 10.10 -8.85 0.29
N ARG A 45 8.81 -8.64 0.56
CA ARG A 45 7.74 -9.32 -0.16
C ARG A 45 7.21 -8.47 -1.30
N VAL A 46 7.15 -9.08 -2.49
CA VAL A 46 6.54 -8.48 -3.69
C VAL A 46 5.34 -9.30 -4.12
N LEU A 47 4.19 -8.64 -4.21
CA LEU A 47 2.98 -9.19 -4.81
C LEU A 47 2.94 -8.80 -6.29
N VAL A 48 2.59 -9.73 -7.15
CA VAL A 48 2.16 -9.46 -8.53
C VAL A 48 0.73 -9.97 -8.72
N ALA A 49 -0.10 -9.18 -9.38
CA ALA A 49 -1.50 -9.54 -9.58
C ALA A 49 -2.04 -9.01 -10.90
N GLY A 50 -3.05 -9.71 -11.43
CA GLY A 50 -3.68 -9.34 -12.68
C GLY A 50 -2.81 -9.62 -13.91
N GLY A 51 -3.16 -8.97 -15.01
CA GLY A 51 -2.54 -9.19 -16.31
C GLY A 51 -3.17 -10.36 -17.08
N PRO A 52 -3.15 -10.31 -18.42
CA PRO A 52 -3.93 -11.22 -19.26
C PRO A 52 -3.38 -12.63 -19.39
N GLY A 53 -2.16 -12.89 -18.96
CA GLY A 53 -1.50 -14.16 -19.29
C GLY A 53 -0.94 -14.18 -20.73
N ASN A 54 -0.56 -15.36 -21.22
CA ASN A 54 -0.01 -15.51 -22.57
C ASN A 54 -1.12 -15.48 -23.63
N PRO A 55 -0.87 -14.86 -24.80
CA PRO A 55 -1.74 -15.01 -25.96
C PRO A 55 -1.97 -16.51 -26.28
N GLY A 56 -3.24 -16.90 -26.40
CA GLY A 56 -3.61 -18.30 -26.68
C GLY A 56 -3.81 -19.19 -25.45
N MET A 57 -3.51 -18.70 -24.24
CA MET A 57 -3.90 -19.37 -22.99
C MET A 57 -5.24 -18.82 -22.49
N PRO A 58 -6.00 -19.59 -21.67
CA PRO A 58 -7.19 -19.07 -21.03
C PRO A 58 -6.86 -17.80 -20.28
N PHE A 59 -7.58 -16.72 -20.59
CA PHE A 59 -7.44 -15.44 -19.92
C PHE A 59 -7.83 -15.58 -18.45
N ASN A 60 -6.91 -15.36 -17.53
CA ASN A 60 -7.20 -15.37 -16.10
C ASN A 60 -6.49 -14.23 -15.37
N ALA A 61 -7.01 -13.03 -15.55
CA ALA A 61 -6.52 -11.82 -14.93
C ALA A 61 -6.85 -11.71 -13.43
N ARG A 62 -7.30 -12.78 -12.79
CA ARG A 62 -7.55 -12.83 -11.32
C ARG A 62 -6.34 -13.28 -10.54
N THR A 63 -5.38 -13.94 -11.18
CA THR A 63 -4.29 -14.61 -10.49
C THR A 63 -3.36 -13.66 -9.78
N ALA A 64 -2.86 -14.08 -8.62
CA ALA A 64 -1.91 -13.36 -7.82
C ALA A 64 -0.80 -14.28 -7.30
N GLU A 65 0.41 -13.75 -7.19
CA GLU A 65 1.60 -14.46 -6.73
C GLU A 65 2.44 -13.56 -5.83
N ILE A 66 3.10 -14.16 -4.85
CA ILE A 66 4.04 -13.46 -3.95
C ILE A 66 5.40 -14.14 -4.04
N ILE A 67 6.44 -13.33 -3.97
CA ILE A 67 7.81 -13.76 -3.70
C ILE A 67 8.29 -13.07 -2.41
N ASP A 68 9.02 -13.79 -1.57
CA ASP A 68 9.75 -13.19 -0.44
C ASP A 68 11.25 -13.25 -0.73
N MET A 69 11.85 -12.08 -0.88
CA MET A 69 13.28 -11.94 -1.16
C MET A 69 14.15 -12.18 0.08
N ALA A 70 13.56 -12.32 1.26
CA ALA A 70 14.26 -12.71 2.49
C ALA A 70 14.46 -14.23 2.61
N ASP A 71 13.73 -15.02 1.82
CA ASP A 71 13.90 -16.47 1.81
C ASP A 71 15.30 -16.86 1.31
N ALA A 72 15.85 -17.96 1.82
CA ALA A 72 17.14 -18.49 1.38
C ALA A 72 17.15 -18.86 -0.11
N THR A 73 15.98 -19.27 -0.62
CA THR A 73 15.76 -19.57 -2.05
C THR A 73 14.45 -18.91 -2.47
N PRO A 74 14.49 -17.61 -2.88
CA PRO A 74 13.28 -16.89 -3.26
C PRO A 74 12.59 -17.54 -4.46
N VAL A 75 11.32 -17.90 -4.30
CA VAL A 75 10.49 -18.47 -5.38
C VAL A 75 9.11 -17.81 -5.39
N TRP A 76 8.56 -17.60 -6.59
CA TRP A 76 7.18 -17.17 -6.71
C TRP A 76 6.23 -18.28 -6.26
N ARG A 77 5.28 -17.92 -5.43
CA ARG A 77 4.20 -18.83 -5.03
C ARG A 77 2.84 -18.20 -5.32
N ARG A 78 1.93 -19.01 -5.78
CA ARG A 78 0.55 -18.60 -5.97
C ARG A 78 -0.14 -18.40 -4.63
N ILE A 79 -0.98 -17.35 -4.57
CA ILE A 79 -1.90 -17.08 -3.46
C ILE A 79 -3.34 -17.13 -3.97
N ALA A 80 -4.32 -16.84 -3.11
CA ALA A 80 -5.72 -16.75 -3.52
C ALA A 80 -5.91 -15.76 -4.67
N ASP A 81 -6.79 -16.10 -5.59
CA ASP A 81 -7.13 -15.24 -6.74
C ASP A 81 -7.95 -14.02 -6.27
N MET A 82 -7.81 -12.90 -6.97
CA MET A 82 -8.71 -11.75 -6.84
C MET A 82 -10.17 -12.15 -7.15
N ASN A 83 -11.14 -11.43 -6.59
CA ASN A 83 -12.55 -11.66 -6.88
C ASN A 83 -12.92 -11.23 -8.31
N SER A 84 -12.26 -10.22 -8.85
CA SER A 84 -12.48 -9.72 -10.20
C SER A 84 -11.23 -9.83 -11.06
N PRO A 85 -11.36 -10.22 -12.34
CA PRO A 85 -10.23 -10.18 -13.26
C PRO A 85 -9.83 -8.74 -13.55
N ARG A 86 -8.50 -8.47 -13.58
CA ARG A 86 -8.00 -7.12 -13.79
C ARG A 86 -6.79 -7.10 -14.70
N ASN A 87 -6.93 -6.35 -15.77
CA ASN A 87 -5.85 -5.84 -16.60
C ASN A 87 -5.80 -4.31 -16.46
N ASN A 88 -4.63 -3.68 -16.49
CA ASN A 88 -4.45 -2.24 -16.20
C ASN A 88 -4.96 -1.82 -14.80
N VAL A 89 -4.66 -2.64 -13.80
CA VAL A 89 -5.09 -2.42 -12.41
C VAL A 89 -4.17 -1.44 -11.69
N ASN A 90 -4.73 -0.47 -11.00
CA ASN A 90 -4.02 0.35 -10.04
C ASN A 90 -4.07 -0.29 -8.65
N CYS A 91 -2.98 -0.15 -7.90
CA CYS A 91 -2.91 -0.53 -6.50
C CYS A 91 -2.37 0.61 -5.64
N VAL A 92 -2.93 0.76 -4.45
CA VAL A 92 -2.59 1.84 -3.51
C VAL A 92 -2.35 1.24 -2.13
N ILE A 93 -1.16 1.45 -1.60
CA ILE A 93 -0.83 1.07 -0.22
C ILE A 93 -1.50 2.08 0.73
N LEU A 94 -2.22 1.59 1.71
CA LEU A 94 -3.00 2.37 2.66
C LEU A 94 -2.26 2.52 4.01
N PRO A 95 -2.63 3.52 4.84
CA PRO A 95 -2.00 3.73 6.15
C PRO A 95 -2.08 2.54 7.10
N ASP A 96 -3.15 1.71 7.01
CA ASP A 96 -3.32 0.50 7.81
C ASP A 96 -2.50 -0.71 7.28
N GLY A 97 -1.63 -0.49 6.30
CA GLY A 97 -0.78 -1.54 5.72
C GLY A 97 -1.48 -2.44 4.71
N LYS A 98 -2.77 -2.25 4.43
CA LYS A 98 -3.47 -2.98 3.39
C LYS A 98 -3.24 -2.34 2.03
N VAL A 99 -3.59 -3.08 0.97
CA VAL A 99 -3.44 -2.62 -0.41
C VAL A 99 -4.79 -2.62 -1.11
N LEU A 100 -5.23 -1.44 -1.55
CA LEU A 100 -6.45 -1.30 -2.35
C LEU A 100 -6.12 -1.56 -3.82
N PHE A 101 -6.81 -2.50 -4.44
CA PHE A 101 -6.82 -2.75 -5.87
C PHE A 101 -8.09 -2.18 -6.48
N CYS A 102 -7.94 -1.30 -7.45
CA CYS A 102 -9.06 -0.64 -8.10
C CYS A 102 -8.76 -0.42 -9.58
N THR A 103 -9.79 -0.06 -10.36
CA THR A 103 -9.68 0.07 -11.82
C THR A 103 -9.44 -1.26 -12.54
N GLY A 104 -9.22 -1.19 -13.84
CA GLY A 104 -8.92 -2.34 -14.67
C GLY A 104 -10.12 -2.91 -15.41
N ILE A 105 -9.83 -3.92 -16.21
CA ILE A 105 -10.80 -4.56 -17.10
C ILE A 105 -10.58 -6.07 -17.14
N ASP A 106 -11.64 -6.81 -17.42
CA ASP A 106 -11.57 -8.20 -17.87
C ASP A 106 -11.47 -8.19 -19.41
N GLY A 107 -10.30 -8.44 -19.94
CA GLY A 107 -10.01 -8.37 -21.37
C GLY A 107 -8.77 -7.56 -21.71
N TYR A 108 -8.53 -7.37 -22.99
CA TYR A 108 -7.46 -6.52 -23.49
C TYR A 108 -7.96 -5.10 -23.76
N LYS A 109 -7.11 -4.09 -23.55
CA LYS A 109 -7.39 -2.72 -24.01
C LYS A 109 -7.68 -2.72 -25.52
N TRP A 110 -8.54 -1.81 -25.96
CA TRP A 110 -8.94 -1.64 -27.39
C TRP A 110 -9.77 -2.79 -27.96
N THR A 111 -10.17 -3.79 -27.16
CA THR A 111 -11.12 -4.83 -27.55
C THR A 111 -12.39 -4.72 -26.73
N PRO A 112 -13.50 -5.37 -27.12
CA PRO A 112 -14.63 -5.53 -26.21
C PRO A 112 -14.16 -6.16 -24.91
N ASN A 113 -14.44 -5.48 -23.79
CA ASN A 113 -14.01 -5.89 -22.44
C ASN A 113 -15.09 -5.53 -21.42
N THR A 114 -14.99 -6.11 -20.24
CA THR A 114 -15.87 -5.82 -19.12
C THR A 114 -15.07 -5.03 -18.06
N PRO A 115 -15.52 -3.82 -17.67
CA PRO A 115 -14.87 -3.07 -16.62
C PRO A 115 -14.95 -3.79 -15.26
N SER A 116 -13.84 -3.80 -14.52
CA SER A 116 -13.78 -4.29 -13.15
C SER A 116 -14.05 -3.13 -12.19
N LEU A 117 -15.33 -2.83 -11.98
CA LEU A 117 -15.76 -1.66 -11.20
C LEU A 117 -15.56 -1.83 -9.69
N GLN A 118 -15.79 -3.05 -9.18
CA GLN A 118 -15.67 -3.33 -7.75
C GLN A 118 -14.21 -3.26 -7.32
N ALA A 119 -13.86 -2.43 -6.33
CA ALA A 119 -12.54 -2.44 -5.73
C ALA A 119 -12.35 -3.67 -4.82
N GLU A 120 -11.11 -4.01 -4.54
CA GLU A 120 -10.75 -5.12 -3.65
C GLU A 120 -9.62 -4.70 -2.71
N MET A 121 -9.71 -5.10 -1.46
CA MET A 121 -8.68 -4.90 -0.47
C MET A 121 -7.87 -6.17 -0.30
N PHE A 122 -6.57 -6.10 -0.50
CA PHE A 122 -5.64 -7.16 -0.15
C PHE A 122 -5.05 -6.90 1.24
N ASP A 123 -5.15 -7.88 2.11
CA ASP A 123 -4.49 -7.86 3.41
C ASP A 123 -3.21 -8.69 3.35
N PRO A 124 -2.01 -8.05 3.44
CA PRO A 124 -0.74 -8.75 3.37
C PRO A 124 -0.47 -9.69 4.54
N GLN A 125 -1.16 -9.51 5.67
CA GLN A 125 -0.99 -10.32 6.87
C GLN A 125 -1.68 -11.68 6.74
N SER A 126 -2.92 -11.68 6.28
CA SER A 126 -3.73 -12.89 6.08
C SER A 126 -3.66 -13.43 4.64
N GLU A 127 -3.12 -12.65 3.70
CA GLU A 127 -3.08 -12.92 2.26
C GLU A 127 -4.48 -13.14 1.65
N THR A 128 -5.46 -12.40 2.13
CA THR A 128 -6.86 -12.51 1.69
C THR A 128 -7.31 -11.29 0.91
N TRP A 129 -8.31 -11.51 0.05
CA TRP A 129 -8.98 -10.49 -0.75
C TRP A 129 -10.39 -10.24 -0.22
N THR A 130 -10.71 -8.99 0.04
CA THR A 130 -12.04 -8.56 0.46
C THR A 130 -12.66 -7.64 -0.59
N PRO A 131 -13.84 -7.96 -1.14
CA PRO A 131 -14.54 -7.06 -2.04
C PRO A 131 -14.91 -5.75 -1.34
N MET A 132 -14.72 -4.62 -2.06
CA MET A 132 -15.02 -3.27 -1.58
C MET A 132 -16.11 -2.63 -2.45
N ALA A 133 -16.42 -1.36 -2.18
CA ALA A 133 -17.38 -0.60 -2.98
C ALA A 133 -16.94 -0.47 -4.44
N SER A 134 -17.92 -0.41 -5.34
CA SER A 134 -17.68 -0.24 -6.77
C SER A 134 -17.52 1.22 -7.14
N MET A 135 -16.64 1.50 -8.11
CA MET A 135 -16.63 2.76 -8.85
C MET A 135 -17.86 2.87 -9.75
N THR A 136 -18.26 4.08 -10.09
CA THR A 136 -19.34 4.34 -11.04
C THR A 136 -18.81 4.52 -12.46
N VAL A 137 -17.54 4.93 -12.62
CA VAL A 137 -16.91 5.18 -13.90
C VAL A 137 -15.82 4.14 -14.17
N ALA A 138 -15.96 3.41 -15.27
CA ALA A 138 -14.95 2.44 -15.72
C ALA A 138 -13.63 3.13 -16.06
N ARG A 139 -12.54 2.68 -15.43
CA ARG A 139 -11.19 3.19 -15.66
C ARG A 139 -10.25 2.05 -15.98
N GLN A 140 -9.47 2.24 -17.03
CA GLN A 140 -8.54 1.24 -17.55
C GLN A 140 -7.17 1.89 -17.84
N TYR A 141 -6.64 1.66 -19.01
CA TYR A 141 -5.33 2.15 -19.45
C TYR A 141 -5.15 3.65 -19.19
N HIS A 142 -3.97 4.04 -18.67
CA HIS A 142 -3.62 5.40 -18.24
C HIS A 142 -4.51 5.98 -17.13
N SER A 143 -5.20 5.12 -16.36
CA SER A 143 -5.82 5.57 -15.13
C SER A 143 -4.79 5.70 -14.00
N VAL A 144 -5.14 6.48 -12.99
CA VAL A 144 -4.28 6.79 -11.85
C VAL A 144 -5.10 6.67 -10.57
N SER A 145 -4.51 6.03 -9.56
CA SER A 145 -5.09 5.95 -8.22
C SER A 145 -4.05 6.40 -7.19
N VAL A 146 -4.38 7.40 -6.37
CA VAL A 146 -3.45 8.08 -5.47
C VAL A 146 -4.01 8.17 -4.06
N LEU A 147 -3.19 7.82 -3.06
CA LEU A 147 -3.50 8.08 -1.66
C LEU A 147 -3.45 9.59 -1.39
N LEU A 148 -4.54 10.12 -0.86
CA LEU A 148 -4.65 11.50 -0.41
C LEU A 148 -4.16 11.66 1.03
N PRO A 149 -3.72 12.86 1.44
CA PRO A 149 -3.32 13.10 2.83
C PRO A 149 -4.40 12.79 3.87
N ASP A 150 -5.67 12.90 3.51
CA ASP A 150 -6.78 12.58 4.41
C ASP A 150 -7.12 11.08 4.48
N GLY A 151 -6.28 10.23 3.91
CA GLY A 151 -6.45 8.78 3.93
C GLY A 151 -7.42 8.24 2.88
N ARG A 152 -8.06 9.07 2.07
CA ARG A 152 -8.89 8.64 0.95
C ARG A 152 -8.05 8.32 -0.28
N VAL A 153 -8.65 7.65 -1.26
CA VAL A 153 -8.00 7.32 -2.54
C VAL A 153 -8.70 8.04 -3.68
N LEU A 154 -7.97 8.87 -4.40
CA LEU A 154 -8.44 9.52 -5.63
C LEU A 154 -8.21 8.60 -6.82
N ASN A 155 -9.25 8.37 -7.63
CA ASN A 155 -9.19 7.68 -8.91
C ASN A 155 -9.53 8.64 -10.04
N THR A 156 -8.69 8.73 -11.05
CA THR A 156 -8.86 9.65 -12.17
C THR A 156 -8.21 9.13 -13.46
N GLY A 157 -8.37 9.88 -14.53
CA GLY A 157 -7.84 9.51 -15.84
C GLY A 157 -8.51 8.27 -16.42
N SER A 158 -8.03 7.81 -17.44
CA SER A 158 -8.27 6.65 -18.29
C SER A 158 -8.35 7.05 -19.74
N VAL A 159 -7.90 6.16 -20.62
CA VAL A 159 -8.10 6.26 -22.06
C VAL A 159 -8.99 5.11 -22.50
N SER A 160 -10.06 5.41 -23.21
CA SER A 160 -10.97 4.42 -23.80
C SER A 160 -11.08 4.65 -25.32
N ALA A 161 -11.74 3.74 -26.02
CA ALA A 161 -12.02 3.91 -27.44
C ALA A 161 -12.86 5.19 -27.75
N SER A 162 -13.59 5.69 -26.76
CA SER A 162 -14.39 6.93 -26.84
C SER A 162 -13.64 8.20 -26.41
N GLY A 163 -12.36 8.11 -26.07
CA GLY A 163 -11.52 9.24 -25.65
C GLY A 163 -11.09 9.22 -24.20
N ASN A 164 -10.57 10.37 -23.73
CA ASN A 164 -10.03 10.53 -22.39
C ASN A 164 -11.13 10.82 -21.37
N LEU A 165 -11.08 10.15 -20.21
CA LEU A 165 -11.98 10.42 -19.10
C LEU A 165 -11.40 11.50 -18.19
N MET A 166 -12.13 12.60 -18.04
CA MET A 166 -11.72 13.77 -17.25
C MET A 166 -12.36 13.80 -15.86
N SER A 167 -13.22 12.82 -15.52
CA SER A 167 -13.88 12.74 -14.23
C SER A 167 -12.95 12.19 -13.15
N MET A 168 -13.28 12.44 -11.89
CA MET A 168 -12.59 11.95 -10.70
C MET A 168 -13.59 11.29 -9.75
N GLU A 169 -13.16 10.27 -9.05
CA GLU A 169 -13.91 9.62 -7.97
C GLU A 169 -12.98 9.48 -6.76
N VAL A 170 -13.55 9.64 -5.58
CA VAL A 170 -12.82 9.49 -4.32
C VAL A 170 -13.41 8.32 -3.55
N TYR A 171 -12.56 7.36 -3.23
CA TYR A 171 -12.90 6.21 -2.39
C TYR A 171 -12.50 6.50 -0.94
N SER A 172 -13.40 6.19 0.00
CA SER A 172 -13.17 6.27 1.45
C SER A 172 -12.96 4.86 1.99
N PRO A 173 -11.73 4.49 2.39
CA PRO A 173 -11.46 3.17 2.98
C PRO A 173 -12.20 2.96 4.30
N PRO A 174 -12.46 1.68 4.69
CA PRO A 174 -13.24 1.35 5.89
C PRO A 174 -12.76 2.02 7.19
N TYR A 175 -11.46 2.18 7.38
CA TYR A 175 -10.92 2.81 8.59
C TYR A 175 -11.43 4.23 8.84
N LEU A 176 -11.85 4.97 7.81
CA LEU A 176 -12.38 6.33 7.97
C LEU A 176 -13.80 6.36 8.58
N PHE A 177 -14.42 5.20 8.76
CA PHE A 177 -15.75 5.06 9.36
C PHE A 177 -15.72 4.55 10.81
N HIS A 178 -14.52 4.29 11.36
CA HIS A 178 -14.37 3.81 12.74
C HIS A 178 -14.31 4.96 13.79
N GLY A 179 -14.41 6.20 13.34
CA GLY A 179 -14.39 7.38 14.20
C GLY A 179 -13.42 8.46 13.72
N PRO A 180 -13.23 9.53 14.50
CA PRO A 180 -12.30 10.58 14.15
C PRO A 180 -10.85 10.10 14.35
N GLY A 181 -10.01 10.26 13.32
CA GLY A 181 -8.59 9.96 13.40
C GLY A 181 -7.82 10.90 14.34
N PRO A 182 -6.64 10.50 14.79
CA PRO A 182 -5.79 11.30 15.64
C PRO A 182 -5.27 12.54 14.90
N ARG A 183 -4.91 13.58 15.67
CA ARG A 183 -4.43 14.85 15.12
C ARG A 183 -2.92 14.96 15.27
N ILE A 184 -2.25 15.40 14.23
CA ILE A 184 -0.84 15.82 14.26
C ILE A 184 -0.81 17.35 14.35
N THR A 185 -0.26 17.90 15.44
CA THR A 185 -0.17 19.34 15.70
C THR A 185 1.20 19.92 15.39
N ALA A 186 2.29 19.12 15.59
CA ALA A 186 3.63 19.50 15.17
C ALA A 186 4.39 18.26 14.67
N TRP A 187 5.22 18.45 13.64
CA TRP A 187 6.03 17.40 13.01
C TRP A 187 7.24 18.03 12.29
N PRO A 188 8.33 17.27 12.09
CA PRO A 188 9.45 17.73 11.26
C PRO A 188 9.06 17.71 9.76
N THR A 189 9.44 18.74 9.04
CA THR A 189 9.20 18.80 7.60
C THR A 189 10.31 18.14 6.77
N SER A 190 11.47 17.88 7.39
CA SER A 190 12.64 17.19 6.81
C SER A 190 13.32 16.37 7.89
N LEU A 191 13.90 15.23 7.51
CA LEU A 191 14.62 14.29 8.39
C LEU A 191 15.84 13.73 7.66
N ALA A 192 16.97 13.65 8.40
CA ALA A 192 18.10 12.85 8.00
C ALA A 192 17.85 11.35 8.33
N TYR A 193 18.64 10.46 7.72
CA TYR A 193 18.59 9.03 8.02
C TYR A 193 19.06 8.72 9.45
N GLY A 194 18.33 7.86 10.14
CA GLY A 194 18.66 7.43 11.50
C GLY A 194 18.44 8.50 12.57
N GLU A 195 17.83 9.61 12.24
CA GLU A 195 17.56 10.71 13.16
C GLU A 195 16.38 10.39 14.09
N GLU A 196 16.53 10.65 15.39
CA GLU A 196 15.42 10.67 16.31
C GLU A 196 14.60 11.95 16.12
N PHE A 197 13.31 11.83 16.00
CA PHE A 197 12.40 12.95 15.82
C PHE A 197 11.14 12.86 16.69
N THR A 198 10.52 14.00 16.90
CA THR A 198 9.30 14.12 17.70
C THR A 198 8.12 14.56 16.86
N VAL A 199 6.96 13.97 17.15
CA VAL A 199 5.65 14.38 16.61
C VAL A 199 4.75 14.71 17.77
N GLU A 200 4.08 15.86 17.72
CA GLU A 200 3.09 16.24 18.73
C GLU A 200 1.68 15.84 18.30
N SER A 201 0.98 15.22 19.24
CA SER A 201 -0.42 14.85 19.09
C SER A 201 -1.14 14.93 20.44
N PRO A 202 -2.25 15.63 20.56
CA PRO A 202 -3.06 15.59 21.77
C PRO A 202 -3.68 14.21 22.02
N ASP A 203 -3.66 13.36 20.98
CA ASP A 203 -4.21 11.99 21.00
C ASP A 203 -3.10 10.94 21.22
N ALA A 204 -1.89 11.32 21.65
CA ALA A 204 -0.72 10.45 21.79
C ALA A 204 -0.97 9.18 22.61
N CYS A 205 -1.86 9.26 23.60
CA CYS A 205 -2.23 8.10 24.45
C CYS A 205 -2.98 6.99 23.69
N ARG A 206 -3.58 7.31 22.54
CA ARG A 206 -4.32 6.37 21.70
C ARG A 206 -3.52 5.88 20.48
N ILE A 207 -2.33 6.44 20.25
CA ILE A 207 -1.53 6.06 19.09
C ILE A 207 -0.88 4.70 19.34
N ASP A 208 -1.16 3.76 18.44
CA ASP A 208 -0.61 2.41 18.44
C ASP A 208 0.60 2.30 17.51
N THR A 209 0.47 2.86 16.31
CA THR A 209 1.53 2.78 15.30
C THR A 209 1.61 4.06 14.47
N ALA A 210 2.67 4.18 13.69
CA ALA A 210 2.82 5.23 12.69
C ALA A 210 3.44 4.65 11.42
N CYS A 211 3.30 5.36 10.31
CA CYS A 211 3.97 4.96 9.09
C CYS A 211 4.38 6.14 8.22
N PHE A 212 5.44 5.93 7.45
CA PHE A 212 5.73 6.73 6.26
C PHE A 212 5.25 6.00 5.01
N ILE A 213 4.52 6.68 4.16
CA ILE A 213 4.17 6.20 2.83
C ILE A 213 4.76 7.17 1.81
N LYS A 214 5.60 6.65 0.91
CA LYS A 214 6.22 7.49 -0.11
C LYS A 214 5.16 8.05 -1.05
N THR A 215 5.30 9.32 -1.42
CA THR A 215 4.40 9.96 -2.39
C THR A 215 4.43 9.23 -3.72
N THR A 216 3.27 9.05 -4.29
CA THR A 216 3.05 8.19 -5.45
C THR A 216 3.56 8.81 -6.74
N THR A 217 4.26 8.03 -7.56
CA THR A 217 4.61 8.35 -8.94
C THR A 217 4.03 7.28 -9.85
N ILE A 218 2.96 7.60 -10.57
CA ILE A 218 2.22 6.63 -11.39
C ILE A 218 2.41 6.91 -12.88
N THR A 219 2.72 5.84 -13.60
CA THR A 219 2.63 5.80 -15.06
C THR A 219 2.08 4.44 -15.50
N HIS A 220 1.19 4.41 -16.50
CA HIS A 220 0.66 3.17 -17.06
C HIS A 220 0.10 2.22 -15.98
N HIS A 221 -0.70 2.74 -15.06
CA HIS A 221 -1.28 2.03 -13.89
C HIS A 221 -0.27 1.45 -12.88
N THR A 222 1.01 1.69 -13.06
CA THR A 222 2.05 1.22 -12.15
C THR A 222 2.57 2.36 -11.29
N ASN A 223 2.55 2.20 -9.97
CA ASN A 223 3.26 3.07 -9.04
C ASN A 223 4.73 2.66 -9.00
N THR A 224 5.61 3.54 -9.49
CA THR A 224 7.06 3.28 -9.58
C THR A 224 7.82 3.68 -8.31
N ASP A 225 7.14 4.29 -7.34
CA ASP A 225 7.77 4.86 -6.13
C ASP A 225 7.08 4.37 -4.86
N GLN A 226 7.05 3.05 -4.68
CA GLN A 226 6.34 2.40 -3.59
C GLN A 226 7.24 2.23 -2.37
N ARG A 227 6.81 2.76 -1.21
CA ARG A 227 7.40 2.45 0.11
C ARG A 227 6.32 2.61 1.18
N TYR A 228 6.25 1.64 2.03
CA TYR A 228 5.56 1.70 3.31
C TYR A 228 6.58 1.38 4.40
N LEU A 229 6.76 2.28 5.34
CA LEU A 229 7.73 2.14 6.42
C LEU A 229 6.99 2.27 7.73
N ARG A 230 6.88 1.17 8.44
CA ARG A 230 6.27 1.17 9.77
C ARG A 230 7.22 1.83 10.76
N LEU A 231 6.68 2.67 11.62
CA LEU A 231 7.36 3.32 12.71
C LEU A 231 6.74 2.86 14.03
N LEU A 232 7.57 2.75 15.06
CA LEU A 232 7.15 2.40 16.41
C LEU A 232 7.21 3.66 17.27
N PRO A 233 6.09 4.33 17.51
CA PRO A 233 6.06 5.54 18.32
C PRO A 233 6.26 5.21 19.79
N MET A 234 7.23 5.85 20.43
CA MET A 234 7.41 5.82 21.89
C MET A 234 6.75 7.05 22.48
N ARG A 235 5.83 6.84 23.41
CA ARG A 235 5.16 7.95 24.10
C ARG A 235 6.15 8.67 25.02
N HIS A 236 6.16 9.99 24.94
CA HIS A 236 6.95 10.84 25.78
C HIS A 236 6.06 11.97 26.35
N GLY A 237 5.75 11.90 27.65
CA GLY A 237 4.75 12.81 28.25
C GLY A 237 3.32 12.55 27.74
N HIS A 238 2.51 13.59 27.72
CA HIS A 238 1.08 13.46 27.39
C HIS A 238 0.75 13.63 25.91
N CYS A 239 1.58 14.39 25.17
CA CYS A 239 1.28 14.82 23.82
C CYS A 239 2.43 14.57 22.81
N GLU A 240 3.51 13.94 23.23
CA GLU A 240 4.67 13.70 22.37
C GLU A 240 4.83 12.22 22.04
N LEU A 241 5.25 11.99 20.80
CA LEU A 241 5.65 10.67 20.26
C LEU A 241 7.07 10.81 19.70
N ARG A 242 7.99 9.99 20.19
CA ARG A 242 9.36 9.91 19.66
C ARG A 242 9.49 8.70 18.76
N MET A 243 10.13 8.89 17.64
CA MET A 243 10.38 7.87 16.63
C MET A 243 11.76 8.07 16.02
N THR A 244 12.26 7.04 15.35
CA THR A 244 13.52 7.11 14.59
C THR A 244 13.20 7.06 13.10
N SER A 245 13.81 7.94 12.33
CA SER A 245 13.71 7.94 10.88
C SER A 245 14.36 6.67 10.28
N PRO A 246 14.02 6.27 9.05
CA PRO A 246 14.64 5.11 8.40
C PRO A 246 16.16 5.21 8.39
N ALA A 247 16.84 4.07 8.56
CA ALA A 247 18.28 4.04 8.77
C ALA A 247 19.12 4.45 7.54
N ASN A 248 18.57 4.32 6.32
CA ASN A 248 19.31 4.59 5.09
C ASN A 248 18.41 4.65 3.85
N ALA A 249 18.99 5.08 2.73
CA ALA A 249 18.29 5.21 1.44
C ALA A 249 17.81 3.89 0.82
N ASN A 250 18.36 2.74 1.21
CA ASN A 250 17.86 1.44 0.72
C ASN A 250 16.47 1.14 1.29
N LEU A 251 16.24 1.50 2.55
CA LEU A 251 14.93 1.39 3.19
C LEU A 251 13.99 2.49 2.70
N ALA A 252 14.47 3.74 2.72
CA ALA A 252 13.71 4.92 2.37
C ALA A 252 14.43 5.72 1.27
N PRO A 253 14.24 5.44 -0.02
CA PRO A 253 14.79 6.28 -1.08
C PRO A 253 14.44 7.76 -0.86
N PRO A 254 15.37 8.69 -1.10
CA PRO A 254 15.17 10.11 -0.80
C PRO A 254 13.90 10.67 -1.44
N GLY A 255 13.27 11.63 -0.80
CA GLY A 255 12.07 12.30 -1.32
C GLY A 255 11.00 12.54 -0.29
N TYR A 256 9.78 12.84 -0.75
CA TYR A 256 8.66 13.15 0.11
C TYR A 256 7.87 11.90 0.51
N TYR A 257 7.48 11.88 1.77
CA TYR A 257 6.65 10.86 2.39
C TYR A 257 5.46 11.50 3.08
N LEU A 258 4.37 10.78 3.18
CA LEU A 258 3.25 11.09 4.07
C LEU A 258 3.48 10.35 5.38
N LEU A 259 3.58 11.10 6.48
CA LEU A 259 3.59 10.57 7.84
C LEU A 259 2.15 10.45 8.33
N PHE A 260 1.73 9.25 8.70
CA PHE A 260 0.46 8.98 9.38
C PHE A 260 0.71 8.47 10.79
N LEU A 261 -0.14 8.86 11.72
CA LEU A 261 -0.32 8.23 13.01
C LEU A 261 -1.60 7.41 12.94
N LEU A 262 -1.60 6.21 13.50
CA LEU A 262 -2.78 5.36 13.58
C LEU A 262 -3.12 5.11 15.04
N ASP A 263 -4.40 5.23 15.38
CA ASP A 263 -4.87 4.90 16.72
C ASP A 263 -5.10 3.39 16.90
N ASP A 264 -5.48 3.00 18.11
CA ASP A 264 -5.78 1.62 18.51
C ASP A 264 -6.96 0.98 17.77
N CYS A 265 -7.76 1.77 17.06
CA CYS A 265 -8.82 1.30 16.16
C CYS A 265 -8.37 1.24 14.69
N GLY A 266 -7.10 1.56 14.39
CA GLY A 266 -6.53 1.60 13.04
C GLY A 266 -6.96 2.81 12.22
N VAL A 267 -7.52 3.86 12.85
CA VAL A 267 -7.92 5.08 12.16
C VAL A 267 -6.69 5.97 11.94
N PRO A 268 -6.37 6.35 10.71
CA PRO A 268 -5.23 7.21 10.44
C PRO A 268 -5.52 8.68 10.75
N SER A 269 -4.48 9.41 11.13
CA SER A 269 -4.48 10.87 11.11
C SER A 269 -4.56 11.41 9.69
N VAL A 270 -4.75 12.71 9.55
CA VAL A 270 -4.39 13.39 8.30
C VAL A 270 -2.87 13.33 8.13
N GLY A 271 -2.41 12.77 7.03
CA GLY A 271 -1.00 12.60 6.70
C GLY A 271 -0.29 13.94 6.53
N ARG A 272 0.95 13.98 6.99
CA ARG A 272 1.82 15.16 6.92
C ARG A 272 3.01 14.91 6.01
N PHE A 273 3.31 15.83 5.13
CA PHE A 273 4.48 15.71 4.27
C PHE A 273 5.76 15.87 5.08
N VAL A 274 6.66 14.90 4.89
CA VAL A 274 8.02 14.89 5.46
C VAL A 274 8.99 14.54 4.33
N ARG A 275 10.06 15.29 4.18
CA ARG A 275 11.16 14.98 3.28
C ARG A 275 12.19 14.14 4.02
N ILE A 276 12.66 13.07 3.40
CA ILE A 276 13.76 12.22 3.92
C ILE A 276 14.93 12.29 2.93
N ASP A 277 16.14 12.63 3.39
CA ASP A 277 17.36 12.80 2.58
C ASP A 277 18.67 12.65 3.42
#